data_2e32aee7b76db00bacf08ca495107d7e
#
_entry.id   2e32aee7b76db00bacf08ca495107d7e
#
_cell.length_a   1.000
_cell.length_b   1.000
_cell.length_c   1.000
_cell.angle_alpha   90.00
_cell.angle_beta   90.00
_cell.angle_gamma   90.00
#
_symmetry.space_group_name_H-M   'P 1'
#
loop_
_entity.id
_entity.type
_entity.pdbx_description
1 polymer ?
#
loop_
_entity_poly.entity_id
_entity_poly.type
_entity_poly.pdbx_seq_one_letter_code
_entity_poly.pdbx_strand_id
1 'polypeptide(L)'
;ELESKYKVKIADSYAQHIASLEVLEDQIKLIPSALYEKSAAQLTKMGKKLSIIDLTSAHHMSGMAGFYTPSKVTIELDPYGTYSEFPHEYGHLIFMTVLPKFYNSTTLKNEWNALKGGEGPTHVSEYAKISYDEDLAESFDALISGYTDNYNNIKDMAMEYPDCLAVKKVN
;
A
#
# COMPACT_ATOMS: atom_id res chain seq x y z
N GLU A 1 20.91 5.34 -8.48
CA GLU A 1 20.29 4.65 -9.65
C GLU A 1 18.77 4.50 -9.46
N LEU A 2 18.28 3.95 -8.32
CA LEU A 2 16.86 3.78 -8.01
C LEU A 2 16.05 5.09 -8.09
N GLU A 3 16.59 6.18 -7.53
CA GLU A 3 15.92 7.49 -7.53
C GLU A 3 15.60 8.02 -8.93
N SER A 4 16.52 7.81 -9.87
CA SER A 4 16.32 8.21 -11.27
C SER A 4 15.35 7.28 -11.98
N LYS A 5 15.50 5.96 -11.78
CA LYS A 5 14.69 4.93 -12.41
C LYS A 5 13.21 5.01 -11.98
N TYR A 6 12.96 5.17 -10.69
CA TYR A 6 11.61 5.18 -10.13
C TYR A 6 11.09 6.57 -9.77
N LYS A 7 11.83 7.63 -10.07
CA LYS A 7 11.44 9.03 -9.79
C LYS A 7 11.07 9.26 -8.31
N VAL A 8 11.74 8.56 -7.41
CA VAL A 8 11.61 8.71 -5.96
C VAL A 8 12.78 9.52 -5.41
N LYS A 9 12.66 9.99 -4.17
CA LYS A 9 13.78 10.49 -3.36
C LYS A 9 14.00 9.49 -2.24
N ILE A 10 15.23 9.05 -2.03
CA ILE A 10 15.60 8.12 -0.95
C ILE A 10 16.50 8.87 0.01
N ALA A 11 16.20 8.85 1.31
CA ALA A 11 17.03 9.48 2.32
C ALA A 11 18.40 8.78 2.41
N ASP A 12 19.45 9.55 2.65
CA ASP A 12 20.82 9.02 2.74
C ASP A 12 20.93 7.95 3.83
N SER A 13 20.21 8.10 4.95
CA SER A 13 20.15 7.10 6.01
C SER A 13 19.59 5.75 5.50
N TYR A 14 18.48 5.77 4.80
CA TYR A 14 17.88 4.57 4.20
C TYR A 14 18.79 3.97 3.11
N ALA A 15 19.41 4.83 2.30
CA ALA A 15 20.30 4.42 1.21
C ALA A 15 21.59 3.70 1.68
N GLN A 16 21.95 3.79 2.95
CA GLN A 16 23.09 3.05 3.53
C GLN A 16 22.78 1.55 3.72
N HIS A 17 21.51 1.17 3.73
CA HIS A 17 21.06 -0.21 3.90
C HIS A 17 20.88 -0.89 2.54
N ILE A 18 21.96 -1.45 1.96
CA ILE A 18 21.97 -2.02 0.61
C ILE A 18 20.92 -3.12 0.46
N ALA A 19 20.82 -4.04 1.42
CA ALA A 19 19.82 -5.10 1.39
C ALA A 19 18.38 -4.55 1.36
N SER A 20 18.13 -3.46 2.08
CA SER A 20 16.82 -2.79 2.11
C SER A 20 16.49 -2.12 0.77
N LEU A 21 17.50 -1.61 0.05
CA LEU A 21 17.32 -1.06 -1.30
C LEU A 21 16.96 -2.15 -2.31
N GLU A 22 17.54 -3.34 -2.21
CA GLU A 22 17.19 -4.49 -3.06
C GLU A 22 15.75 -4.93 -2.80
N VAL A 23 15.37 -5.07 -1.53
CA VAL A 23 13.99 -5.39 -1.13
C VAL A 23 13.03 -4.31 -1.63
N LEU A 24 13.32 -3.03 -1.41
CA LEU A 24 12.50 -1.92 -1.90
C LEU A 24 12.32 -1.96 -3.42
N GLU A 25 13.40 -2.24 -4.17
CA GLU A 25 13.30 -2.34 -5.63
C GLU A 25 12.38 -3.47 -6.06
N ASP A 26 12.49 -4.64 -5.42
CA ASP A 26 11.65 -5.78 -5.73
C ASP A 26 10.17 -5.51 -5.44
N GLN A 27 9.89 -4.77 -4.38
CA GLN A 27 8.53 -4.35 -4.02
C GLN A 27 7.95 -3.31 -4.99
N ILE A 28 8.76 -2.34 -5.41
CA ILE A 28 8.35 -1.39 -6.45
C ILE A 28 7.99 -2.14 -7.75
N LYS A 29 8.72 -3.19 -8.08
CA LYS A 29 8.45 -4.01 -9.27
C LYS A 29 7.13 -4.80 -9.20
N LEU A 30 6.59 -5.05 -8.00
CA LEU A 30 5.26 -5.65 -7.84
C LEU A 30 4.17 -4.70 -8.35
N ILE A 31 4.35 -3.40 -8.19
CA ILE A 31 3.39 -2.40 -8.67
C ILE A 31 3.37 -2.42 -10.21
N PRO A 32 2.21 -2.60 -10.85
CA PRO A 32 2.13 -2.54 -12.31
C PRO A 32 2.76 -1.25 -12.86
N SER A 33 3.70 -1.36 -13.80
CA SER A 33 4.49 -0.22 -14.30
C SER A 33 3.62 0.95 -14.77
N ALA A 34 2.52 0.65 -15.47
CA ALA A 34 1.58 1.67 -15.93
C ALA A 34 0.91 2.45 -14.77
N LEU A 35 0.62 1.78 -13.65
CA LEU A 35 0.07 2.43 -12.45
C LEU A 35 1.14 3.29 -11.79
N TYR A 36 2.34 2.74 -11.63
CA TYR A 36 3.47 3.45 -11.03
C TYR A 36 3.81 4.73 -11.80
N GLU A 37 3.96 4.63 -13.12
CA GLU A 37 4.27 5.77 -13.99
C GLU A 37 3.19 6.86 -13.97
N LYS A 38 1.90 6.46 -14.00
CA LYS A 38 0.78 7.40 -13.88
C LYS A 38 0.78 8.12 -12.53
N SER A 39 1.05 7.40 -11.45
CA SER A 39 1.13 7.98 -10.10
C SER A 39 2.28 8.98 -9.99
N ALA A 40 3.47 8.61 -10.46
CA ALA A 40 4.64 9.49 -10.49
C ALA A 40 4.41 10.74 -11.36
N ALA A 41 3.74 10.58 -12.50
CA ALA A 41 3.38 11.71 -13.37
C ALA A 41 2.35 12.63 -12.69
N GLN A 42 1.39 12.08 -11.97
CA GLN A 42 0.42 12.87 -11.21
C GLN A 42 1.08 13.65 -10.07
N LEU A 43 1.97 13.01 -9.30
CA LEU A 43 2.76 13.69 -8.26
C LEU A 43 3.59 14.83 -8.86
N THR A 44 4.24 14.61 -10.00
CA THR A 44 5.02 15.64 -10.71
C THR A 44 4.13 16.83 -11.11
N LYS A 45 2.92 16.59 -11.63
CA LYS A 45 1.96 17.67 -11.94
C LYS A 45 1.55 18.48 -10.71
N MET A 46 1.56 17.85 -9.53
CA MET A 46 1.28 18.50 -8.25
C MET A 46 2.51 19.22 -7.67
N GLY A 47 3.65 19.21 -8.36
CA GLY A 47 4.94 19.72 -7.83
C GLY A 47 5.50 18.88 -6.69
N LYS A 48 5.10 17.61 -6.59
CA LYS A 48 5.47 16.69 -5.52
C LYS A 48 6.32 15.54 -6.04
N LYS A 49 7.04 14.90 -5.13
CA LYS A 49 7.82 13.69 -5.40
C LYS A 49 7.71 12.76 -4.19
N LEU A 50 7.57 11.47 -4.43
CA LEU A 50 7.57 10.48 -3.35
C LEU A 50 8.97 10.44 -2.71
N SER A 51 8.99 10.48 -1.38
CA SER A 51 10.19 10.30 -0.57
C SER A 51 10.11 9.01 0.23
N ILE A 52 11.22 8.28 0.28
CA ILE A 52 11.39 7.08 1.12
C ILE A 52 12.43 7.44 2.20
N ILE A 53 12.09 7.20 3.45
CA ILE A 53 12.95 7.47 4.60
C ILE A 53 12.89 6.31 5.59
N ASP A 54 13.84 6.28 6.53
CA ASP A 54 13.78 5.34 7.64
C ASP A 54 12.55 5.59 8.51
N LEU A 55 12.00 4.51 9.03
CA LEU A 55 10.92 4.57 10.00
C LEU A 55 11.39 5.33 11.25
N THR A 56 10.63 6.33 11.65
CA THR A 56 10.97 7.11 12.84
C THR A 56 10.91 6.26 14.11
N SER A 57 11.73 6.62 15.11
CA SER A 57 11.75 5.90 16.40
C SER A 57 10.37 5.89 17.07
N ALA A 58 9.56 6.92 16.89
CA ALA A 58 8.20 6.98 17.45
C ALA A 58 7.29 5.94 16.79
N HIS A 59 7.34 5.79 15.47
CA HIS A 59 6.54 4.80 14.74
C HIS A 59 7.03 3.39 15.02
N HIS A 60 8.35 3.19 15.07
CA HIS A 60 8.94 1.89 15.42
C HIS A 60 8.53 1.42 16.84
N MET A 61 8.56 2.32 17.82
CA MET A 61 8.11 2.01 19.19
C MET A 61 6.60 1.71 19.29
N SER A 62 5.79 2.21 18.35
CA SER A 62 4.36 1.88 18.25
C SER A 62 4.07 0.54 17.56
N GLY A 63 5.12 -0.17 17.11
CA GLY A 63 4.99 -1.46 16.42
C GLY A 63 4.62 -1.36 14.95
N MET A 64 4.72 -0.16 14.35
CA MET A 64 4.52 0.02 12.91
C MET A 64 5.73 -0.51 12.15
N ALA A 65 5.50 -1.08 10.99
CA ALA A 65 6.56 -1.52 10.06
C ALA A 65 6.71 -0.54 8.89
N GLY A 66 5.70 0.25 8.59
CA GLY A 66 5.69 1.34 7.64
C GLY A 66 4.78 2.49 8.10
N PHE A 67 4.87 3.63 7.42
CA PHE A 67 3.96 4.76 7.65
C PHE A 67 3.96 5.74 6.47
N TYR A 68 2.77 6.10 5.98
CA TYR A 68 2.61 7.10 4.94
C TYR A 68 2.17 8.45 5.50
N THR A 69 2.89 9.53 5.13
CA THR A 69 2.55 10.91 5.47
C THR A 69 2.04 11.66 4.23
N PRO A 70 0.71 11.86 4.06
CA PRO A 70 0.14 12.48 2.86
C PRO A 70 0.60 13.91 2.61
N SER A 71 0.75 14.72 3.67
CA SER A 71 1.17 16.13 3.57
C SER A 71 2.57 16.29 2.98
N LYS A 72 3.47 15.34 3.27
CA LYS A 72 4.87 15.32 2.83
C LYS A 72 5.10 14.43 1.61
N VAL A 73 4.13 13.57 1.25
CA VAL A 73 4.28 12.49 0.26
C VAL A 73 5.49 11.62 0.60
N THR A 74 5.54 11.17 1.83
CA THR A 74 6.68 10.41 2.39
C THR A 74 6.19 9.06 2.87
N ILE A 75 6.87 8.00 2.48
CA ILE A 75 6.75 6.66 3.05
C ILE A 75 7.96 6.44 3.96
N GLU A 76 7.69 6.10 5.21
CA GLU A 76 8.66 5.61 6.18
C GLU A 76 8.66 4.08 6.14
N LEU A 77 9.82 3.45 6.11
CA LEU A 77 9.96 1.99 6.10
C LEU A 77 11.01 1.56 7.12
N ASP A 78 10.78 0.45 7.80
CA ASP A 78 11.81 -0.17 8.64
C ASP A 78 12.92 -0.75 7.74
N PRO A 79 14.15 -0.22 7.78
CA PRO A 79 15.24 -0.71 6.96
C PRO A 79 15.73 -2.10 7.37
N TYR A 80 15.31 -2.61 8.52
CA TYR A 80 15.63 -3.95 9.02
C TYR A 80 14.44 -4.91 8.96
N GLY A 81 13.29 -4.41 8.50
CA GLY A 81 12.08 -5.20 8.38
C GLY A 81 12.24 -6.34 7.36
N THR A 82 11.80 -7.52 7.76
CA THR A 82 11.77 -8.70 6.90
C THR A 82 10.54 -8.73 6.00
N TYR A 83 9.57 -7.85 6.26
CA TYR A 83 8.31 -7.74 5.54
C TYR A 83 8.24 -6.44 4.77
N SER A 84 7.56 -6.53 3.67
CA SER A 84 7.43 -5.48 2.69
C SER A 84 6.20 -4.65 2.95
N GLU A 85 6.34 -3.60 3.68
CA GLU A 85 5.26 -2.63 3.90
C GLU A 85 5.09 -1.64 2.73
N PHE A 86 6.00 -1.66 1.74
CA PHE A 86 5.94 -0.67 0.67
C PHE A 86 4.65 -0.74 -0.17
N PRO A 87 4.13 -1.91 -0.59
CA PRO A 87 2.86 -1.98 -1.31
C PRO A 87 1.68 -1.44 -0.50
N HIS A 88 1.62 -1.74 0.80
CA HIS A 88 0.60 -1.20 1.71
C HIS A 88 0.66 0.33 1.79
N GLU A 89 1.83 0.89 2.11
CA GLU A 89 2.02 2.34 2.21
C GLU A 89 1.83 3.05 0.85
N TYR A 90 2.16 2.37 -0.23
CA TYR A 90 1.87 2.85 -1.58
C TYR A 90 0.38 2.87 -1.88
N GLY A 91 -0.39 1.94 -1.30
CA GLY A 91 -1.86 1.97 -1.30
C GLY A 91 -2.40 3.26 -0.69
N HIS A 92 -1.93 3.65 0.49
CA HIS A 92 -2.27 4.94 1.09
C HIS A 92 -1.91 6.13 0.18
N LEU A 93 -0.72 6.13 -0.44
CA LEU A 93 -0.32 7.16 -1.41
C LEU A 93 -1.34 7.26 -2.57
N ILE A 94 -1.72 6.12 -3.15
CA ILE A 94 -2.66 6.08 -4.27
C ILE A 94 -3.99 6.72 -3.87
N PHE A 95 -4.59 6.26 -2.79
CA PHE A 95 -5.94 6.70 -2.42
C PHE A 95 -5.94 8.10 -1.84
N MET A 96 -5.06 8.41 -0.90
CA MET A 96 -5.09 9.70 -0.19
C MET A 96 -4.52 10.86 -1.02
N THR A 97 -3.57 10.60 -1.92
CA THR A 97 -2.84 11.67 -2.62
C THR A 97 -3.05 11.66 -4.13
N VAL A 98 -2.99 10.50 -4.78
CA VAL A 98 -3.12 10.41 -6.24
C VAL A 98 -4.58 10.45 -6.66
N LEU A 99 -5.46 9.82 -5.91
CA LEU A 99 -6.90 9.72 -6.17
C LEU A 99 -7.77 10.34 -5.05
N PRO A 100 -7.49 11.58 -4.59
CA PRO A 100 -8.18 12.15 -3.44
C PRO A 100 -9.68 12.35 -3.66
N LYS A 101 -10.15 12.47 -4.89
CA LYS A 101 -11.58 12.56 -5.21
C LYS A 101 -12.29 11.23 -4.95
N PHE A 102 -11.63 10.10 -5.22
CA PHE A 102 -12.13 8.77 -4.89
C PHE A 102 -12.18 8.60 -3.37
N TYR A 103 -11.06 8.81 -2.70
CA TYR A 103 -10.92 8.67 -1.27
C TYR A 103 -11.93 9.50 -0.46
N ASN A 104 -12.15 10.76 -0.86
CA ASN A 104 -13.07 11.68 -0.18
C ASN A 104 -14.54 11.54 -0.65
N SER A 105 -14.86 10.64 -1.57
CA SER A 105 -16.21 10.42 -2.05
C SER A 105 -17.04 9.65 -1.03
N THR A 106 -18.02 10.29 -0.42
CA THR A 106 -18.98 9.62 0.48
C THR A 106 -19.74 8.49 -0.22
N THR A 107 -20.11 8.71 -1.49
CA THR A 107 -20.80 7.69 -2.30
C THR A 107 -19.94 6.46 -2.47
N LEU A 108 -18.69 6.62 -2.94
CA LEU A 108 -17.78 5.48 -3.15
C LEU A 108 -17.42 4.79 -1.84
N LYS A 109 -17.23 5.54 -0.75
CA LYS A 109 -17.02 4.97 0.58
C LYS A 109 -18.22 4.13 1.02
N ASN A 110 -19.44 4.63 0.81
CA ASN A 110 -20.65 3.89 1.15
C ASN A 110 -20.81 2.63 0.27
N GLU A 111 -20.52 2.74 -1.03
CA GLU A 111 -20.52 1.60 -1.95
C GLU A 111 -19.49 0.55 -1.53
N TRP A 112 -18.28 0.96 -1.24
CA TRP A 112 -17.22 0.07 -0.73
C TRP A 112 -17.64 -0.66 0.56
N ASN A 113 -18.20 0.08 1.53
CA ASN A 113 -18.66 -0.50 2.78
C ASN A 113 -19.93 -1.34 2.64
N ALA A 114 -20.74 -1.10 1.62
CA ALA A 114 -21.98 -1.83 1.35
C ALA A 114 -21.77 -3.06 0.46
N LEU A 115 -20.57 -3.31 -0.04
CA LEU A 115 -20.27 -4.55 -0.76
C LEU A 115 -20.61 -5.73 0.15
N LYS A 116 -21.52 -6.58 -0.29
CA LYS A 116 -21.93 -7.77 0.44
C LYS A 116 -21.25 -8.98 -0.18
N GLY A 117 -20.65 -9.78 0.68
CA GLY A 117 -20.11 -11.08 0.32
C GLY A 117 -21.06 -12.19 0.75
N GLY A 118 -20.77 -13.40 0.32
CA GLY A 118 -21.33 -14.62 0.87
C GLY A 118 -20.67 -15.00 2.21
N GLU A 119 -20.60 -16.28 2.51
CA GLU A 119 -19.82 -16.77 3.64
C GLU A 119 -18.33 -16.49 3.44
N GLY A 120 -17.60 -16.25 4.54
CA GLY A 120 -16.16 -16.05 4.54
C GLY A 120 -15.72 -14.66 5.01
N PRO A 121 -14.44 -14.33 4.86
CA PRO A 121 -13.86 -13.09 5.34
C PRO A 121 -14.47 -11.84 4.69
N THR A 122 -14.74 -10.83 5.50
CA THR A 122 -15.24 -9.52 5.04
C THR A 122 -14.11 -8.56 4.66
N HIS A 123 -12.90 -8.82 5.12
CA HIS A 123 -11.69 -8.05 4.88
C HIS A 123 -10.54 -9.00 4.51
N VAL A 124 -9.57 -8.50 3.78
CA VAL A 124 -8.40 -9.29 3.34
C VAL A 124 -7.45 -9.63 4.50
N SER A 125 -7.50 -8.84 5.57
CA SER A 125 -6.68 -9.00 6.79
C SER A 125 -7.44 -8.55 8.03
N GLU A 126 -6.92 -8.90 9.22
CA GLU A 126 -7.42 -8.34 10.48
C GLU A 126 -7.12 -6.85 10.59
N TYR A 127 -6.00 -6.39 10.03
CA TYR A 127 -5.61 -4.99 10.02
C TYR A 127 -6.56 -4.13 9.18
N ALA A 128 -7.07 -4.65 8.07
CA ALA A 128 -8.08 -3.98 7.24
C ALA A 128 -9.37 -3.60 8.00
N LYS A 129 -9.64 -4.21 9.15
CA LYS A 129 -10.82 -3.90 9.98
C LYS A 129 -10.69 -2.62 10.80
N ILE A 130 -9.49 -2.08 10.95
CA ILE A 130 -9.21 -0.93 11.81
C ILE A 130 -9.86 0.35 11.29
N SER A 131 -9.76 0.61 9.99
CA SER A 131 -10.34 1.80 9.36
C SER A 131 -10.58 1.60 7.87
N TYR A 132 -11.34 2.52 7.27
CA TYR A 132 -11.52 2.57 5.83
C TYR A 132 -10.20 2.75 5.06
N ASP A 133 -9.28 3.50 5.63
CA ASP A 133 -7.97 3.79 5.03
C ASP A 133 -7.12 2.53 4.97
N GLU A 134 -7.11 1.78 6.07
CA GLU A 134 -6.40 0.50 6.16
C GLU A 134 -7.06 -0.56 5.27
N ASP A 135 -8.39 -0.60 5.21
CA ASP A 135 -9.10 -1.54 4.31
C ASP A 135 -8.75 -1.29 2.82
N LEU A 136 -8.61 -0.03 2.42
CA LEU A 136 -8.16 0.33 1.08
C LEU A 136 -6.69 -0.07 0.84
N ALA A 137 -5.80 0.23 1.78
CA ALA A 137 -4.38 -0.07 1.66
C ALA A 137 -4.10 -1.58 1.66
N GLU A 138 -4.71 -2.32 2.59
CA GLU A 138 -4.62 -3.78 2.67
C GLU A 138 -5.21 -4.46 1.43
N SER A 139 -6.37 -3.99 0.94
CA SER A 139 -6.96 -4.52 -0.30
C SER A 139 -6.07 -4.24 -1.51
N PHE A 140 -5.40 -3.09 -1.55
CA PHE A 140 -4.42 -2.77 -2.59
C PHE A 140 -3.20 -3.70 -2.48
N ASP A 141 -2.64 -3.88 -1.29
CA ASP A 141 -1.52 -4.79 -1.08
C ASP A 141 -1.89 -6.23 -1.47
N ALA A 142 -3.03 -6.74 -1.03
CA ALA A 142 -3.52 -8.06 -1.41
C ALA A 142 -3.64 -8.22 -2.94
N LEU A 143 -4.07 -7.17 -3.65
CA LEU A 143 -4.13 -7.17 -5.12
C LEU A 143 -2.74 -7.25 -5.76
N ILE A 144 -1.76 -6.55 -5.21
CA ILE A 144 -0.42 -6.42 -5.77
C ILE A 144 0.49 -7.60 -5.39
N SER A 145 0.56 -7.91 -4.10
CA SER A 145 1.41 -8.97 -3.54
C SER A 145 0.75 -10.36 -3.58
N GLY A 146 -0.58 -10.39 -3.61
CA GLY A 146 -1.40 -11.58 -3.47
C GLY A 146 -1.55 -12.05 -2.02
N TYR A 147 -0.92 -11.39 -1.04
CA TYR A 147 -0.94 -11.80 0.37
C TYR A 147 -2.29 -11.50 1.05
N THR A 148 -2.71 -12.40 1.94
CA THR A 148 -3.83 -12.21 2.88
C THR A 148 -3.54 -12.97 4.18
N ASP A 149 -4.07 -12.52 5.32
CA ASP A 149 -3.79 -13.12 6.62
C ASP A 149 -4.20 -14.59 6.76
N ASN A 150 -5.28 -14.98 6.11
CA ASN A 150 -5.89 -16.29 6.29
C ASN A 150 -5.57 -17.28 5.17
N TYR A 151 -4.93 -16.81 4.09
CA TYR A 151 -4.65 -17.60 2.90
C TYR A 151 -3.28 -17.23 2.37
N ASN A 152 -2.65 -18.16 1.65
CA ASN A 152 -1.34 -17.90 1.02
C ASN A 152 -1.41 -16.77 0.00
N ASN A 153 -2.60 -16.55 -0.58
CA ASN A 153 -2.85 -15.44 -1.50
C ASN A 153 -4.37 -15.25 -1.72
N ILE A 154 -4.72 -14.11 -2.33
CA ILE A 154 -6.13 -13.78 -2.62
C ILE A 154 -6.80 -14.77 -3.57
N LYS A 155 -6.06 -15.50 -4.41
CA LYS A 155 -6.62 -16.51 -5.32
C LYS A 155 -7.10 -17.73 -4.54
N ASP A 156 -6.36 -18.16 -3.52
CA ASP A 156 -6.77 -19.27 -2.65
C ASP A 156 -8.03 -18.90 -1.87
N MET A 157 -8.08 -17.66 -1.35
CA MET A 157 -9.29 -17.11 -0.72
C MET A 157 -10.48 -17.09 -1.71
N ALA A 158 -10.26 -16.69 -2.96
CA ALA A 158 -11.29 -16.63 -3.98
C ALA A 158 -11.80 -18.01 -4.41
N MET A 159 -10.96 -19.04 -4.34
CA MET A 159 -11.38 -20.41 -4.61
C MET A 159 -12.27 -20.98 -3.51
N GLU A 160 -11.98 -20.66 -2.25
CA GLU A 160 -12.76 -21.12 -1.11
C GLU A 160 -14.03 -20.29 -0.87
N TYR A 161 -13.92 -18.97 -1.02
CA TYR A 161 -15.02 -18.02 -0.79
C TYR A 161 -15.17 -17.02 -1.94
N PRO A 162 -15.64 -17.46 -3.14
CA PRO A 162 -15.69 -16.61 -4.33
C PRO A 162 -16.61 -15.41 -4.17
N ASP A 163 -17.58 -15.51 -3.28
CA ASP A 163 -18.59 -14.47 -3.02
C ASP A 163 -18.33 -13.65 -1.76
N CYS A 164 -17.22 -13.88 -1.05
CA CYS A 164 -16.95 -13.11 0.16
C CYS A 164 -16.61 -11.63 -0.14
N LEU A 165 -16.80 -10.77 0.86
CA LEU A 165 -16.60 -9.33 0.70
C LEU A 165 -15.15 -9.00 0.38
N ALA A 166 -14.19 -9.68 1.01
CA ALA A 166 -12.77 -9.47 0.77
C ALA A 166 -12.40 -9.72 -0.70
N VAL A 167 -12.86 -10.83 -1.28
CA VAL A 167 -12.64 -11.15 -2.69
C VAL A 167 -13.28 -10.12 -3.62
N LYS A 168 -14.52 -9.68 -3.33
CA LYS A 168 -15.21 -8.68 -4.14
C LYS A 168 -14.56 -7.30 -4.11
N LYS A 169 -13.89 -6.95 -3.01
CA LYS A 169 -13.15 -5.69 -2.90
C LYS A 169 -11.86 -5.69 -3.72
N VAL A 170 -11.24 -6.85 -3.93
CA VAL A 170 -9.96 -6.96 -4.62
C VAL A 170 -10.13 -7.23 -6.12
N ASN A 171 -11.22 -7.85 -6.54
CA ASN A 171 -11.57 -8.08 -7.94
C ASN A 171 -12.34 -6.90 -8.56
#